data_871d1f2d7d2e98be65cb139c1e7d4c38
#
_entry.id   871d1f2d7d2e98be65cb139c1e7d4c38
#
_cell.length_a   1.000
_cell.length_b   1.000
_cell.length_c   1.000
_cell.angle_alpha   90.00
_cell.angle_beta   90.00
_cell.angle_gamma   90.00
#
_symmetry.space_group_name_H-M   'P 1'
#
loop_
_entity.id
_entity.type
_entity.pdbx_description
1 polymer ?
#
loop_
_entity_poly.entity_id
_entity_poly.type
_entity_poly.pdbx_seq_one_letter_code
_entity_poly.pdbx_strand_id
1 'polypeptide(L)'
;RVIIGANSDEDYQKIFQVYRPLFPNVNYMHVNTKTAEMIKYSANVMLASQIALANEIYNICKALGINYNTVKEAILLDNRIGKNINVPGHDGDFGFGGKCFPKDLNALIYLAREKMYRPYLLEEVWRLNEKIRKNKDWLNDSEANSKRNTS
;
A
#
# COMPACT_ATOMS: atom_id res chain seq x y z
N ARG A 1 -8.93 9.11 10.22
CA ARG A 1 -8.06 10.29 10.14
C ARG A 1 -8.25 11.03 8.82
N VAL A 2 -8.11 12.37 8.84
CA VAL A 2 -8.07 13.22 7.62
C VAL A 2 -6.73 13.95 7.60
N ILE A 3 -5.98 13.79 6.51
CA ILE A 3 -4.74 14.52 6.27
C ILE A 3 -5.04 15.60 5.22
N ILE A 4 -4.81 16.85 5.57
CA ILE A 4 -5.03 18.00 4.69
C ILE A 4 -3.66 18.52 4.26
N GLY A 5 -3.35 18.36 2.96
CA GLY A 5 -2.16 18.91 2.32
C GLY A 5 -2.44 20.34 1.86
N ALA A 6 -1.92 21.34 2.56
CA ALA A 6 -2.04 22.74 2.20
C ALA A 6 -0.72 23.47 2.47
N ASN A 7 -0.35 24.41 1.59
CA ASN A 7 0.90 25.16 1.72
C ASN A 7 0.73 26.46 2.51
N SER A 8 -0.52 26.80 2.86
CA SER A 8 -0.86 27.93 3.75
C SER A 8 -1.90 27.51 4.79
N ASP A 9 -1.91 28.20 5.93
CA ASP A 9 -2.96 28.03 6.96
C ASP A 9 -4.33 28.44 6.44
N GLU A 10 -4.41 29.43 5.58
CA GLU A 10 -5.66 29.89 4.98
C GLU A 10 -6.31 28.79 4.15
N ASP A 11 -5.55 28.12 3.28
CA ASP A 11 -6.05 27.03 2.45
C ASP A 11 -6.43 25.81 3.31
N TYR A 12 -5.63 25.52 4.34
CA TYR A 12 -5.97 24.49 5.31
C TYR A 12 -7.33 24.79 5.98
N GLN A 13 -7.55 26.00 6.46
CA GLN A 13 -8.80 26.37 7.16
C GLN A 13 -10.01 26.25 6.23
N LYS A 14 -9.89 26.67 4.97
CA LYS A 14 -10.96 26.51 3.96
C LYS A 14 -11.37 25.04 3.80
N ILE A 15 -10.39 24.15 3.64
CA ILE A 15 -10.64 22.71 3.48
C ILE A 15 -11.18 22.12 4.79
N PHE A 16 -10.59 22.47 5.92
CA PHE A 16 -10.99 21.98 7.24
C PHE A 16 -12.46 22.31 7.55
N GLN A 17 -12.91 23.53 7.25
CA GLN A 17 -14.30 23.95 7.48
C GLN A 17 -15.30 23.12 6.68
N VAL A 18 -14.93 22.63 5.49
CA VAL A 18 -15.78 21.75 4.66
C VAL A 18 -15.84 20.34 5.25
N TYR A 19 -14.70 19.79 5.67
CA TYR A 19 -14.61 18.40 6.11
C TYR A 19 -15.02 18.18 7.58
N ARG A 20 -14.78 19.16 8.45
CA ARG A 20 -15.03 19.04 9.88
C ARG A 20 -16.48 18.73 10.25
N PRO A 21 -17.51 19.35 9.64
CA PRO A 21 -18.91 18.98 9.90
C PRO A 21 -19.27 17.58 9.45
N LEU A 22 -18.64 17.07 8.37
CA LEU A 22 -18.89 15.74 7.81
C LEU A 22 -18.23 14.63 8.64
N PHE A 23 -17.07 14.92 9.23
CA PHE A 23 -16.26 13.96 9.99
C PHE A 23 -15.82 14.53 11.35
N PRO A 24 -16.77 14.76 12.29
CA PRO A 24 -16.48 15.48 13.53
C PRO A 24 -15.57 14.72 14.50
N ASN A 25 -15.55 13.39 14.43
CA ASN A 25 -14.88 12.50 15.39
C ASN A 25 -13.58 11.89 14.86
N VAL A 26 -12.93 12.53 13.89
CA VAL A 26 -11.63 12.05 13.35
C VAL A 26 -10.50 13.03 13.67
N ASN A 27 -9.29 12.50 13.75
CA ASN A 27 -8.09 13.33 13.88
C ASN A 27 -7.77 14.01 12.55
N TYR A 28 -7.55 15.32 12.61
CA TYR A 28 -7.10 16.15 11.48
C TYR A 28 -5.62 16.47 11.64
N MET A 29 -4.90 16.42 10.52
CA MET A 29 -3.49 16.82 10.48
C MET A 29 -3.27 17.77 9.30
N HIS A 30 -2.67 18.94 9.57
CA HIS A 30 -2.18 19.86 8.56
C HIS A 30 -0.73 19.53 8.22
N VAL A 31 -0.45 19.39 6.95
CA VAL A 31 0.91 19.20 6.40
C VAL A 31 0.99 19.90 5.04
N ASN A 32 2.21 20.14 4.54
CA ASN A 32 2.34 20.61 3.15
C ASN A 32 1.92 19.51 2.15
N THR A 33 1.63 19.91 0.91
CA THR A 33 1.12 19.01 -0.13
C THR A 33 2.04 17.81 -0.41
N LYS A 34 3.36 18.03 -0.49
CA LYS A 34 4.35 16.95 -0.72
C LYS A 34 4.32 15.92 0.41
N THR A 35 4.23 16.38 1.66
CA THR A 35 4.15 15.52 2.82
C THR A 35 2.85 14.71 2.84
N ALA A 36 1.71 15.33 2.46
CA ALA A 36 0.43 14.63 2.37
C ALA A 36 0.47 13.49 1.34
N GLU A 37 1.06 13.73 0.17
CA GLU A 37 1.26 12.69 -0.84
C GLU A 37 2.17 11.57 -0.33
N MET A 38 3.29 11.92 0.31
CA MET A 38 4.21 10.93 0.86
C MET A 38 3.55 10.08 1.95
N ILE A 39 2.70 10.66 2.82
CA ILE A 39 1.93 9.91 3.83
C ILE A 39 1.05 8.85 3.16
N LYS A 40 0.36 9.20 2.06
CA LYS A 40 -0.47 8.25 1.30
C LYS A 40 0.37 7.12 0.71
N TYR A 41 1.45 7.46 -0.02
CA TYR A 41 2.34 6.45 -0.61
C TYR A 41 2.94 5.53 0.45
N SER A 42 3.45 6.11 1.54
CA SER A 42 4.04 5.33 2.64
C SER A 42 3.05 4.35 3.25
N ALA A 43 1.81 4.78 3.50
CA ALA A 43 0.78 3.90 4.06
C ALA A 43 0.48 2.70 3.14
N ASN A 44 0.30 2.95 1.84
CA ASN A 44 0.00 1.89 0.88
C ASN A 44 1.20 0.94 0.67
N VAL A 45 2.42 1.49 0.63
CA VAL A 45 3.65 0.69 0.50
C VAL A 45 3.90 -0.17 1.73
N MET A 46 3.65 0.35 2.94
CA MET A 46 3.74 -0.45 4.17
C MET A 46 2.74 -1.60 4.17
N LEU A 47 1.48 -1.37 3.75
CA LEU A 47 0.47 -2.42 3.63
C LEU A 47 0.86 -3.46 2.58
N ALA A 48 1.34 -3.04 1.41
CA ALA A 48 1.82 -3.95 0.36
C ALA A 48 3.00 -4.81 0.85
N SER A 49 3.96 -4.19 1.55
CA SER A 49 5.11 -4.90 2.13
C SER A 49 4.69 -5.91 3.20
N GLN A 50 3.70 -5.57 4.02
CA GLN A 50 3.14 -6.49 5.01
C GLN A 50 2.50 -7.71 4.35
N ILE A 51 1.75 -7.53 3.26
CA ILE A 51 1.17 -8.63 2.49
C ILE A 51 2.28 -9.50 1.88
N ALA A 52 3.31 -8.90 1.29
CA ALA A 52 4.45 -9.63 0.74
C ALA A 52 5.15 -10.48 1.80
N LEU A 53 5.44 -9.91 2.97
CA LEU A 53 6.05 -10.62 4.10
C LEU A 53 5.16 -11.77 4.59
N ALA A 54 3.85 -11.57 4.67
CA ALA A 54 2.91 -12.63 5.05
C ALA A 54 2.92 -13.80 4.07
N ASN A 55 3.01 -13.53 2.76
CA ASN A 55 3.14 -14.56 1.73
C ASN A 55 4.48 -15.30 1.81
N GLU A 56 5.57 -14.63 2.16
CA GLU A 56 6.88 -15.27 2.39
C GLU A 56 6.80 -16.23 3.57
N ILE A 57 6.25 -15.78 4.70
CA ILE A 57 6.06 -16.62 5.91
C ILE A 57 5.13 -17.80 5.59
N TYR A 58 4.05 -17.58 4.83
CA TYR A 58 3.18 -18.66 4.37
C TYR A 58 3.94 -19.72 3.59
N ASN A 59 4.80 -19.32 2.64
CA ASN A 59 5.60 -20.24 1.85
C ASN A 59 6.61 -21.03 2.70
N ILE A 60 7.21 -20.39 3.71
CA ILE A 60 8.10 -21.04 4.70
C ILE A 60 7.30 -22.05 5.52
N CYS A 61 6.14 -21.67 6.05
CA CYS A 61 5.28 -22.58 6.80
C CYS A 61 4.92 -23.82 5.94
N LYS A 62 4.53 -23.59 4.69
CA LYS A 62 4.24 -24.68 3.73
C LYS A 62 5.42 -25.62 3.54
N ALA A 63 6.63 -25.08 3.37
CA ALA A 63 7.85 -25.86 3.19
C ALA A 63 8.20 -26.69 4.44
N LEU A 64 7.84 -26.21 5.62
CA LEU A 64 8.07 -26.88 6.91
C LEU A 64 6.90 -27.78 7.35
N GLY A 65 5.81 -27.86 6.60
CA GLY A 65 4.61 -28.61 6.98
C GLY A 65 3.83 -27.97 8.15
N ILE A 66 3.98 -26.66 8.37
CA ILE A 66 3.32 -25.91 9.44
C ILE A 66 2.04 -25.26 8.90
N ASN A 67 0.95 -25.30 9.69
CA ASN A 67 -0.28 -24.61 9.34
C ASN A 67 -0.12 -23.10 9.54
N TYR A 68 -0.06 -22.35 8.45
CA TYR A 68 0.05 -20.90 8.49
C TYR A 68 -1.09 -20.18 9.25
N ASN A 69 -2.33 -20.70 9.19
CA ASN A 69 -3.44 -20.07 9.90
C ASN A 69 -3.24 -20.09 11.41
N THR A 70 -2.72 -21.19 11.95
CA THR A 70 -2.36 -21.27 13.39
C THR A 70 -1.27 -20.27 13.76
N VAL A 71 -0.24 -20.14 12.91
CA VAL A 71 0.83 -19.13 13.11
C VAL A 71 0.24 -17.72 13.06
N LYS A 72 -0.58 -17.44 12.04
CA LYS A 72 -1.24 -16.14 11.87
C LYS A 72 -2.09 -15.75 13.07
N GLU A 73 -2.93 -16.66 13.57
CA GLU A 73 -3.78 -16.42 14.73
C GLU A 73 -2.94 -16.09 15.97
N ALA A 74 -1.85 -16.83 16.20
CA ALA A 74 -0.97 -16.60 17.33
C ALA A 74 -0.24 -15.25 17.28
N ILE A 75 0.34 -14.89 16.13
CA ILE A 75 1.05 -13.60 15.99
C ILE A 75 0.11 -12.40 16.06
N LEU A 76 -1.15 -12.54 15.65
CA LEU A 76 -2.17 -11.47 15.76
C LEU A 76 -2.61 -11.16 17.20
N LEU A 77 -2.21 -11.96 18.19
CA LEU A 77 -2.38 -11.62 19.61
C LEU A 77 -1.46 -10.46 20.02
N ASP A 78 -0.39 -10.20 19.27
CA ASP A 78 0.44 -9.02 19.45
C ASP A 78 -0.18 -7.83 18.69
N ASN A 79 -0.69 -6.84 19.45
CA ASN A 79 -1.35 -5.65 18.91
C ASN A 79 -0.47 -4.78 18.01
N ARG A 80 0.84 -5.01 17.98
CA ARG A 80 1.78 -4.31 17.08
C ARG A 80 1.74 -4.88 15.67
N ILE A 81 1.25 -6.10 15.49
CA ILE A 81 1.13 -6.75 14.18
C ILE A 81 -0.15 -6.27 13.48
N GLY A 82 0.00 -5.77 12.27
CA GLY A 82 -1.14 -5.35 11.45
C GLY A 82 -1.99 -6.54 10.97
N LYS A 83 -3.30 -6.34 10.86
CA LYS A 83 -4.27 -7.42 10.56
C LYS A 83 -4.30 -7.86 9.08
N ASN A 84 -3.61 -7.17 8.19
CA ASN A 84 -3.67 -7.43 6.75
C ASN A 84 -2.64 -8.49 6.32
N ILE A 85 -2.75 -9.68 6.89
CA ILE A 85 -1.82 -10.82 6.70
C ILE A 85 -2.52 -12.12 6.30
N ASN A 86 -3.71 -12.04 5.71
CA ASN A 86 -4.38 -13.23 5.16
C ASN A 86 -3.66 -13.73 3.89
N VAL A 87 -3.44 -15.05 3.83
CA VAL A 87 -2.87 -15.74 2.67
C VAL A 87 -3.68 -17.00 2.42
N PRO A 88 -4.32 -17.17 1.23
CA PRO A 88 -4.45 -16.16 0.19
C PRO A 88 -5.21 -14.91 0.66
N GLY A 89 -5.12 -13.83 -0.13
CA GLY A 89 -5.84 -12.58 0.14
C GLY A 89 -7.36 -12.74 0.04
N HIS A 90 -8.09 -11.64 0.27
CA HIS A 90 -9.57 -11.61 0.21
C HIS A 90 -10.13 -11.93 -1.19
N ASP A 91 -9.32 -11.74 -2.23
CA ASP A 91 -9.63 -12.05 -3.63
C ASP A 91 -9.25 -13.49 -4.03
N GLY A 92 -8.78 -14.30 -3.07
CA GLY A 92 -8.39 -15.69 -3.28
C GLY A 92 -7.02 -15.88 -3.96
N ASP A 93 -6.29 -14.80 -4.28
CA ASP A 93 -4.97 -14.87 -4.89
C ASP A 93 -3.85 -14.55 -3.87
N PHE A 94 -2.62 -14.86 -4.25
CA PHE A 94 -1.42 -14.56 -3.47
C PHE A 94 -0.93 -13.14 -3.77
N GLY A 95 -0.15 -12.56 -2.84
CA GLY A 95 0.35 -11.20 -3.00
C GLY A 95 -0.74 -10.14 -2.92
N PHE A 96 -0.48 -9.01 -3.58
CA PHE A 96 -1.39 -7.88 -3.64
C PHE A 96 -1.66 -7.45 -5.09
N GLY A 97 -2.89 -7.02 -5.36
CA GLY A 97 -3.35 -6.51 -6.65
C GLY A 97 -4.18 -5.25 -6.50
N GLY A 98 -5.08 -5.05 -7.46
CA GLY A 98 -5.89 -3.85 -7.54
C GLY A 98 -5.11 -2.65 -8.07
N LYS A 99 -5.75 -1.49 -8.03
CA LYS A 99 -5.18 -0.26 -8.63
C LYS A 99 -4.20 0.47 -7.73
N CYS A 100 -4.33 0.36 -6.39
CA CYS A 100 -3.61 1.23 -5.46
C CYS A 100 -2.21 0.70 -5.11
N PHE A 101 -2.10 -0.52 -4.60
CA PHE A 101 -0.83 -1.03 -4.09
C PHE A 101 0.24 -1.19 -5.17
N PRO A 102 -0.03 -1.82 -6.33
CA PRO A 102 0.95 -1.92 -7.40
C PRO A 102 1.41 -0.56 -7.91
N LYS A 103 0.45 0.35 -8.14
CA LYS A 103 0.73 1.70 -8.65
C LYS A 103 1.57 2.52 -7.66
N ASP A 104 1.16 2.58 -6.39
CA ASP A 104 1.81 3.43 -5.39
C ASP A 104 3.21 2.91 -5.03
N LEU A 105 3.40 1.57 -4.97
CA LEU A 105 4.72 0.96 -4.77
C LEU A 105 5.67 1.31 -5.93
N ASN A 106 5.24 1.10 -7.17
CA ASN A 106 6.08 1.39 -8.34
C ASN A 106 6.37 2.89 -8.50
N ALA A 107 5.39 3.77 -8.19
CA ALA A 107 5.61 5.21 -8.18
C ALA A 107 6.66 5.62 -7.15
N LEU A 108 6.64 5.04 -5.95
CA LEU A 108 7.63 5.34 -4.92
C LEU A 108 9.02 4.79 -5.27
N ILE A 109 9.11 3.60 -5.88
CA ILE A 109 10.37 3.05 -6.42
C ILE A 109 10.95 3.99 -7.48
N TYR A 110 10.12 4.45 -8.41
CA TYR A 110 10.53 5.38 -9.46
C TYR A 110 11.05 6.71 -8.86
N LEU A 111 10.27 7.33 -7.97
CA LEU A 111 10.65 8.59 -7.31
C LEU A 111 11.96 8.47 -6.52
N ALA A 112 12.19 7.36 -5.85
CA ALA A 112 13.42 7.11 -5.11
C ALA A 112 14.64 7.09 -6.07
N ARG A 113 14.52 6.35 -7.18
CA ARG A 113 15.56 6.26 -8.23
C ARG A 113 15.85 7.62 -8.87
N GLU A 114 14.84 8.43 -9.16
CA GLU A 114 14.99 9.81 -9.64
C GLU A 114 15.80 10.70 -8.66
N LYS A 115 15.76 10.36 -7.37
CA LYS A 115 16.54 11.02 -6.31
C LYS A 115 17.88 10.31 -6.01
N MET A 116 18.36 9.47 -6.92
CA MET A 116 19.60 8.71 -6.80
C MET A 116 19.63 7.77 -5.56
N TYR A 117 18.46 7.39 -5.04
CA TYR A 117 18.32 6.42 -3.95
C TYR A 117 17.77 5.10 -4.48
N ARG A 118 18.48 4.00 -4.26
CA ARG A 118 18.01 2.67 -4.61
C ARG A 118 17.14 2.07 -3.49
N PRO A 119 15.84 1.88 -3.69
CA PRO A 119 14.93 1.37 -2.68
C PRO A 119 14.93 -0.18 -2.65
N TYR A 120 16.02 -0.79 -2.19
CA TYR A 120 16.26 -2.25 -2.23
C TYR A 120 15.07 -3.08 -1.76
N LEU A 121 14.53 -2.78 -0.56
CA LEU A 121 13.41 -3.54 0.01
C LEU A 121 12.16 -3.45 -0.87
N LEU A 122 11.83 -2.27 -1.39
CA LEU A 122 10.62 -2.08 -2.20
C LEU A 122 10.73 -2.80 -3.55
N GLU A 123 11.93 -2.83 -4.14
CA GLU A 123 12.22 -3.60 -5.36
C GLU A 123 11.99 -5.10 -5.11
N GLU A 124 12.41 -5.64 -3.96
CA GLU A 124 12.21 -7.04 -3.61
C GLU A 124 10.73 -7.35 -3.31
N VAL A 125 10.02 -6.47 -2.62
CA VAL A 125 8.56 -6.59 -2.39
C VAL A 125 7.82 -6.66 -3.73
N TRP A 126 8.18 -5.82 -4.69
CA TRP A 126 7.60 -5.86 -6.03
C TRP A 126 7.93 -7.16 -6.76
N ARG A 127 9.20 -7.57 -6.77
CA ARG A 127 9.66 -8.80 -7.42
C ARG A 127 8.97 -10.05 -6.86
N LEU A 128 8.82 -10.13 -5.54
CA LEU A 128 8.08 -11.21 -4.90
C LEU A 128 6.62 -11.23 -5.37
N ASN A 129 5.95 -10.06 -5.35
CA ASN A 129 4.56 -9.94 -5.78
C ASN A 129 4.36 -10.40 -7.23
N GLU A 130 5.22 -9.97 -8.15
CA GLU A 130 5.19 -10.43 -9.56
C GLU A 130 5.35 -11.93 -9.71
N LYS A 131 6.16 -12.55 -8.85
CA LYS A 131 6.43 -13.99 -8.88
C LYS A 131 5.24 -14.81 -8.37
N ILE A 132 4.58 -14.38 -7.29
CA ILE A 132 3.58 -15.20 -6.60
C ILE A 132 2.14 -14.94 -7.05
N ARG A 133 1.82 -13.70 -7.49
CA ARG A 133 0.48 -13.33 -7.91
C ARG A 133 0.18 -13.81 -9.32
N LYS A 134 -0.99 -14.48 -9.48
CA LYS A 134 -1.46 -14.98 -10.77
C LYS A 134 -2.22 -13.92 -11.56
N ASN A 135 -3.16 -13.23 -10.91
CA ASN A 135 -3.95 -12.16 -11.52
C ASN A 135 -3.19 -10.83 -11.48
N LYS A 136 -2.56 -10.46 -12.59
CA LYS A 136 -1.80 -9.21 -12.75
C LYS A 136 -2.72 -8.10 -13.25
N ASP A 137 -3.77 -7.81 -12.49
CA ASP A 137 -4.84 -6.86 -12.81
C ASP A 137 -4.35 -5.42 -13.09
N TRP A 138 -3.18 -5.03 -12.58
CA TRP A 138 -2.54 -3.74 -12.88
C TRP A 138 -2.06 -3.59 -14.34
N LEU A 139 -1.88 -4.68 -15.10
CA LEU A 139 -1.49 -4.64 -16.52
C LEU A 139 -2.63 -4.14 -17.40
N ASN A 140 -3.88 -4.45 -17.06
CA ASN A 140 -5.06 -4.06 -17.82
C ASN A 140 -5.29 -2.53 -17.82
N ASP A 141 -4.88 -1.83 -16.74
CA ASP A 141 -4.98 -0.38 -16.64
C ASP A 141 -3.92 0.35 -17.51
N SER A 142 -2.77 -0.27 -17.78
CA SER A 142 -1.73 0.29 -18.64
C SER A 142 -2.17 0.29 -20.12
N GLU A 143 -2.87 -0.74 -20.57
CA GLU A 143 -3.43 -0.82 -21.93
C GLU A 143 -4.61 0.15 -22.14
N ALA A 144 -5.46 0.34 -21.13
CA ALA A 144 -6.56 1.29 -21.19
C ALA A 144 -6.09 2.75 -21.27
N ASN A 145 -4.97 3.09 -20.61
CA ASN A 145 -4.38 4.43 -20.64
C ASN A 145 -3.59 4.70 -21.93
N SER A 146 -2.97 3.68 -22.54
CA SER A 146 -2.27 3.86 -23.81
C SER A 146 -3.24 4.17 -24.96
N LYS A 147 -4.45 3.61 -24.94
CA LYS A 147 -5.51 3.86 -25.93
C LYS A 147 -6.15 5.25 -25.81
N ARG A 148 -6.09 5.90 -24.63
CA ARG A 148 -6.62 7.25 -24.42
C ARG A 148 -5.66 8.36 -24.88
N ASN A 149 -4.37 8.07 -24.99
CA ASN A 149 -3.36 9.03 -25.42
C ASN A 149 -3.09 8.98 -26.94
N THR A 150 -3.79 8.13 -27.70
CA THR A 150 -3.68 7.99 -29.15
C THR A 150 -4.95 8.43 -29.92
N SER A 151 -5.88 9.02 -29.23
CA SER A 151 -7.09 9.66 -29.77
C SER A 151 -7.12 11.15 -29.37
#